data_25e66028321f512fdcbf73ddef51248e
#
_entry.id   25e66028321f512fdcbf73ddef51248e
#
_cell.length_a   1.000
_cell.length_b   1.000
_cell.length_c   1.000
_cell.angle_alpha   90.00
_cell.angle_beta   90.00
_cell.angle_gamma   90.00
#
_symmetry.space_group_name_H-M   'P 1'
#
loop_
_entity.id
_entity.type
_entity.pdbx_description
1 polymer ?
#
loop_
_entity_poly.entity_id
_entity_poly.type
_entity_poly.pdbx_seq_one_letter_code
_entity_poly.pdbx_strand_id
1 'polypeptide(L)'
;MNRSPRFAALFALACGAGALWLLPWPIATAAATPTPPTPLFWLVTVVLALLAVQSIRFVAALDGARIYGLLTAALFGLWIVYFWQLLVIAFEVPRVLLPPPSLIVQSIASHGPTLWGDFVQTVLKAVLMGWVLGSGLGFAVAVAIDRLPFLQRGLLPIASLTSTIPLVAVAPIAVMWFGFEWQSKAAVVVLMTFFPMLVSTLAGLKASGKLERELMYSYAASYTRTLLALRLPAALPFMFGALKVNATLALIGAIVAEFFGSPTSGLGFRISTEASRMNMPLVWSAIVVAAVTGSLAYALLVQLERRAAFWHPSVREG
;
A
#
# COMPACT_ATOMS: atom_id res chain seq x y z
N MET A 1 -21.33 -10.96 -28.91
CA MET A 1 -20.31 -11.14 -29.96
C MET A 1 -19.09 -11.79 -29.30
N ASN A 2 -18.96 -13.12 -29.50
CA ASN A 2 -17.93 -13.93 -28.84
C ASN A 2 -16.56 -13.66 -29.55
N ARG A 3 -15.82 -12.68 -29.07
CA ARG A 3 -14.49 -12.38 -29.63
C ARG A 3 -13.49 -13.35 -28.97
N SER A 4 -12.78 -14.12 -29.81
CA SER A 4 -11.86 -15.13 -29.32
C SER A 4 -10.75 -14.51 -28.45
N PRO A 5 -10.39 -15.11 -27.29
CA PRO A 5 -9.33 -14.61 -26.42
C PRO A 5 -7.98 -14.46 -27.13
N ARG A 6 -7.77 -15.22 -28.20
CA ARG A 6 -6.59 -15.13 -29.07
C ARG A 6 -6.49 -13.79 -29.81
N PHE A 7 -7.62 -13.23 -30.26
CA PHE A 7 -7.62 -11.94 -30.97
C PHE A 7 -7.31 -10.78 -30.02
N ALA A 8 -7.85 -10.82 -28.78
CA ALA A 8 -7.56 -9.82 -27.76
C ALA A 8 -6.07 -9.84 -27.34
N ALA A 9 -5.50 -11.03 -27.17
CA ALA A 9 -4.08 -11.20 -26.86
C ALA A 9 -3.18 -10.70 -27.99
N LEU A 10 -3.48 -11.04 -29.24
CA LEU A 10 -2.72 -10.58 -30.41
C LEU A 10 -2.80 -9.06 -30.57
N PHE A 11 -3.96 -8.47 -30.35
CA PHE A 11 -4.15 -7.02 -30.40
C PHE A 11 -3.37 -6.30 -29.30
N ALA A 12 -3.41 -6.82 -28.06
CA ALA A 12 -2.64 -6.28 -26.93
C ALA A 12 -1.12 -6.40 -27.18
N LEU A 13 -0.67 -7.52 -27.73
CA LEU A 13 0.73 -7.74 -28.11
C LEU A 13 1.17 -6.80 -29.25
N ALA A 14 0.34 -6.59 -30.29
CA ALA A 14 0.63 -5.66 -31.36
C ALA A 14 0.72 -4.21 -30.88
N CYS A 15 -0.17 -3.79 -29.98
CA CYS A 15 -0.12 -2.47 -29.32
C CYS A 15 1.13 -2.33 -28.45
N GLY A 16 1.48 -3.38 -27.67
CA GLY A 16 2.69 -3.42 -26.86
C GLY A 16 3.97 -3.35 -27.71
N ALA A 17 4.03 -4.09 -28.83
CA ALA A 17 5.15 -4.04 -29.77
C ALA A 17 5.31 -2.68 -30.43
N GLY A 18 4.20 -2.03 -30.83
CA GLY A 18 4.20 -0.66 -31.36
C GLY A 18 4.69 0.35 -30.33
N ALA A 19 4.26 0.21 -29.08
CA ALA A 19 4.71 1.04 -27.98
C ALA A 19 6.21 0.85 -27.70
N LEU A 20 6.69 -0.39 -27.67
CA LEU A 20 8.12 -0.71 -27.50
C LEU A 20 8.98 -0.21 -28.68
N TRP A 21 8.44 -0.23 -29.88
CA TRP A 21 9.15 0.29 -31.06
C TRP A 21 9.32 1.83 -31.00
N LEU A 22 8.38 2.55 -30.39
CA LEU A 22 8.46 3.99 -30.21
C LEU A 22 9.28 4.41 -28.98
N LEU A 23 9.53 3.52 -28.03
CA LEU A 23 10.35 3.79 -26.83
C LEU A 23 11.79 4.24 -27.15
N PRO A 24 12.52 3.65 -28.12
CA PRO A 24 13.87 4.12 -28.46
C PRO A 24 13.92 5.56 -28.97
N TRP A 25 12.89 6.02 -29.62
CA TRP A 25 12.86 7.36 -30.19
C TRP A 25 12.90 8.48 -29.10
N PRO A 26 12.07 8.47 -28.06
CA PRO A 26 12.22 9.39 -26.93
C PRO A 26 13.54 9.25 -26.17
N ILE A 27 14.07 8.03 -26.06
CA ILE A 27 15.37 7.79 -25.38
C ILE A 27 16.52 8.32 -26.23
N ALA A 28 16.48 8.13 -27.54
CA ALA A 28 17.49 8.64 -28.47
C ALA A 28 17.46 10.17 -28.57
N THR A 29 16.28 10.78 -28.56
CA THR A 29 16.13 12.24 -28.58
C THR A 29 16.50 12.90 -27.26
N ALA A 30 16.44 12.20 -26.12
CA ALA A 30 16.93 12.70 -24.84
C ALA A 30 18.46 12.85 -24.79
N ALA A 31 19.19 12.18 -25.67
CA ALA A 31 20.64 12.25 -25.84
C ALA A 31 21.09 13.24 -26.92
N ALA A 32 20.18 13.70 -27.80
CA ALA A 32 20.44 14.67 -28.85
C ALA A 32 19.81 16.02 -28.50
N THR A 33 20.29 17.10 -29.14
CA THR A 33 19.67 18.44 -29.02
C THR A 33 18.15 18.35 -29.15
N PRO A 34 17.39 18.97 -28.23
CA PRO A 34 15.95 18.84 -28.20
C PRO A 34 15.33 19.39 -29.49
N THR A 35 14.75 18.51 -30.28
CA THR A 35 13.91 18.90 -31.40
C THR A 35 12.47 18.96 -30.93
N PRO A 36 11.74 20.05 -31.15
CA PRO A 36 10.35 20.16 -30.71
C PRO A 36 9.52 19.01 -31.33
N PRO A 37 8.59 18.41 -30.57
CA PRO A 37 7.81 17.29 -31.06
C PRO A 37 7.03 17.65 -32.31
N THR A 38 7.25 16.92 -33.38
CA THR A 38 6.63 17.15 -34.68
C THR A 38 5.11 16.89 -34.61
N PRO A 39 4.29 17.50 -35.49
CA PRO A 39 2.85 17.17 -35.56
C PRO A 39 2.59 15.67 -35.75
N LEU A 40 3.48 14.97 -36.46
CA LEU A 40 3.42 13.52 -36.60
C LEU A 40 3.58 12.78 -35.28
N PHE A 41 4.47 13.24 -34.40
CA PHE A 41 4.64 12.67 -33.06
C PHE A 41 3.33 12.73 -32.25
N TRP A 42 2.65 13.87 -32.26
CA TRP A 42 1.38 14.02 -31.55
C TRP A 42 0.26 13.16 -32.14
N LEU A 43 0.18 13.08 -33.47
CA LEU A 43 -0.78 12.22 -34.14
C LEU A 43 -0.56 10.75 -33.74
N VAL A 44 0.68 10.29 -33.77
CA VAL A 44 1.03 8.91 -33.34
C VAL A 44 0.71 8.70 -31.86
N THR A 45 1.00 9.66 -31.00
CA THR A 45 0.67 9.57 -29.55
C THR A 45 -0.83 9.43 -29.32
N VAL A 46 -1.67 10.21 -30.03
CA VAL A 46 -3.12 10.11 -29.95
C VAL A 46 -3.61 8.74 -30.45
N VAL A 47 -3.09 8.26 -31.57
CA VAL A 47 -3.43 6.93 -32.10
C VAL A 47 -3.07 5.84 -31.09
N LEU A 48 -1.89 5.90 -30.47
CA LEU A 48 -1.48 4.97 -29.43
C LEU A 48 -2.39 5.04 -28.20
N ALA A 49 -2.81 6.22 -27.78
CA ALA A 49 -3.75 6.37 -26.66
C ALA A 49 -5.10 5.71 -26.97
N LEU A 50 -5.62 5.88 -28.18
CA LEU A 50 -6.83 5.22 -28.63
C LEU A 50 -6.66 3.69 -28.66
N LEU A 51 -5.54 3.20 -29.17
CA LEU A 51 -5.20 1.79 -29.18
C LEU A 51 -5.02 1.21 -27.78
N ALA A 52 -4.43 1.96 -26.85
CA ALA A 52 -4.32 1.60 -25.44
C ALA A 52 -5.70 1.40 -24.80
N VAL A 53 -6.59 2.37 -24.97
CA VAL A 53 -7.98 2.27 -24.48
C VAL A 53 -8.71 1.05 -25.08
N GLN A 54 -8.55 0.82 -26.39
CA GLN A 54 -9.16 -0.33 -27.05
C GLN A 54 -8.58 -1.66 -26.54
N SER A 55 -7.27 -1.75 -26.34
CA SER A 55 -6.63 -2.95 -25.81
C SER A 55 -7.12 -3.30 -24.41
N ILE A 56 -7.24 -2.29 -23.54
CA ILE A 56 -7.78 -2.45 -22.18
C ILE A 56 -9.24 -2.92 -22.23
N ARG A 57 -10.08 -2.27 -23.05
CA ARG A 57 -11.50 -2.65 -23.23
C ARG A 57 -11.64 -4.07 -23.75
N PHE A 58 -10.76 -4.50 -24.64
CA PHE A 58 -10.77 -5.86 -25.19
C PHE A 58 -10.46 -6.90 -24.12
N VAL A 59 -9.42 -6.67 -23.31
CA VAL A 59 -9.05 -7.59 -22.21
C VAL A 59 -10.10 -7.59 -21.12
N ALA A 60 -10.64 -6.41 -20.78
CA ALA A 60 -11.71 -6.26 -19.77
C ALA A 60 -13.04 -6.94 -20.18
N ALA A 61 -13.29 -7.08 -21.49
CA ALA A 61 -14.47 -7.75 -22.01
C ALA A 61 -14.34 -9.30 -22.07
N LEU A 62 -13.21 -9.86 -21.65
CA LEU A 62 -13.00 -11.29 -21.52
C LEU A 62 -13.54 -11.76 -20.16
N ASP A 63 -14.76 -12.26 -20.17
CA ASP A 63 -15.42 -12.79 -18.96
C ASP A 63 -14.83 -14.15 -18.54
N GLY A 64 -14.81 -14.43 -17.23
CA GLY A 64 -14.76 -15.78 -16.68
C GLY A 64 -13.51 -16.19 -15.88
N ALA A 65 -12.37 -15.50 -15.94
CA ALA A 65 -11.20 -15.86 -15.15
C ALA A 65 -10.60 -14.64 -14.43
N ARG A 66 -10.26 -14.79 -13.15
CA ARG A 66 -9.55 -13.76 -12.34
C ARG A 66 -8.29 -13.21 -13.02
N ILE A 67 -7.66 -14.04 -13.88
CA ILE A 67 -6.46 -13.65 -14.61
C ILE A 67 -6.72 -12.47 -15.56
N TYR A 68 -7.91 -12.36 -16.16
CA TYR A 68 -8.23 -11.24 -17.06
C TYR A 68 -8.36 -9.91 -16.31
N GLY A 69 -8.88 -9.93 -15.08
CA GLY A 69 -8.89 -8.74 -14.22
C GLY A 69 -7.48 -8.26 -13.86
N LEU A 70 -6.57 -9.19 -13.52
CA LEU A 70 -5.18 -8.87 -13.26
C LEU A 70 -4.46 -8.38 -14.51
N LEU A 71 -4.69 -9.01 -15.67
CA LEU A 71 -4.12 -8.57 -16.94
C LEU A 71 -4.61 -7.19 -17.35
N THR A 72 -5.88 -6.90 -17.15
CA THR A 72 -6.46 -5.56 -17.39
C THR A 72 -5.78 -4.49 -16.55
N ALA A 73 -5.62 -4.75 -15.24
CA ALA A 73 -4.96 -3.83 -14.32
C ALA A 73 -3.46 -3.65 -14.68
N ALA A 74 -2.76 -4.73 -14.99
CA ALA A 74 -1.36 -4.69 -15.40
C ALA A 74 -1.17 -3.93 -16.71
N LEU A 75 -2.02 -4.17 -17.69
CA LEU A 75 -2.00 -3.47 -18.98
C LEU A 75 -2.28 -1.98 -18.82
N PHE A 76 -3.25 -1.63 -17.96
CA PHE A 76 -3.54 -0.23 -17.63
C PHE A 76 -2.33 0.46 -16.97
N GLY A 77 -1.71 -0.20 -16.00
CA GLY A 77 -0.51 0.30 -15.34
C GLY A 77 0.67 0.49 -16.30
N LEU A 78 0.90 -0.47 -17.20
CA LEU A 78 1.93 -0.39 -18.24
C LEU A 78 1.71 0.82 -19.17
N TRP A 79 0.46 1.07 -19.60
CA TRP A 79 0.15 2.22 -20.43
C TRP A 79 0.35 3.55 -19.69
N ILE A 80 0.01 3.63 -18.40
CA ILE A 80 0.29 4.82 -17.58
C ILE A 80 1.80 5.11 -17.54
N VAL A 81 2.63 4.10 -17.24
CA VAL A 81 4.08 4.24 -17.16
C VAL A 81 4.66 4.62 -18.53
N TYR A 82 4.13 4.02 -19.62
CA TYR A 82 4.54 4.34 -20.97
C TYR A 82 4.25 5.79 -21.33
N PHE A 83 3.00 6.28 -21.11
CA PHE A 83 2.64 7.66 -21.39
C PHE A 83 3.37 8.64 -20.47
N TRP A 84 3.62 8.28 -19.23
CA TRP A 84 4.48 9.08 -18.36
C TRP A 84 5.87 9.27 -18.99
N GLN A 85 6.52 8.17 -19.40
CA GLN A 85 7.83 8.21 -20.09
C GLN A 85 7.78 9.12 -21.32
N LEU A 86 6.79 8.90 -22.19
CA LEU A 86 6.64 9.62 -23.44
C LEU A 86 6.42 11.12 -23.23
N LEU A 87 5.49 11.50 -22.35
CA LEU A 87 5.13 12.90 -22.10
C LEU A 87 6.26 13.68 -21.42
N VAL A 88 6.93 13.05 -20.43
CA VAL A 88 8.06 13.72 -19.76
C VAL A 88 9.18 14.05 -20.75
N ILE A 89 9.45 13.17 -21.70
CA ILE A 89 10.47 13.41 -22.73
C ILE A 89 9.98 14.42 -23.77
N ALA A 90 8.72 14.27 -24.24
CA ALA A 90 8.16 15.13 -25.28
C ALA A 90 7.99 16.59 -24.86
N PHE A 91 7.63 16.83 -23.61
CA PHE A 91 7.53 18.17 -23.03
C PHE A 91 8.83 18.68 -22.42
N GLU A 92 9.92 17.94 -22.54
CA GLU A 92 11.22 18.28 -21.96
C GLU A 92 11.13 18.64 -20.47
N VAL A 93 10.27 17.91 -19.74
CA VAL A 93 10.04 18.19 -18.31
C VAL A 93 11.37 18.08 -17.56
N PRO A 94 11.77 19.13 -16.83
CA PRO A 94 13.01 19.08 -16.06
C PRO A 94 13.04 17.86 -15.13
N ARG A 95 14.14 17.10 -15.14
CA ARG A 95 14.32 15.87 -14.33
C ARG A 95 14.15 16.13 -12.83
N VAL A 96 14.36 17.37 -12.42
CA VAL A 96 14.17 17.86 -11.04
C VAL A 96 12.67 17.96 -10.67
N LEU A 97 11.77 18.14 -11.62
CA LEU A 97 10.34 18.17 -11.35
C LEU A 97 9.74 16.78 -11.43
N LEU A 98 9.98 16.09 -12.54
CA LEU A 98 9.42 14.75 -12.76
C LEU A 98 10.39 13.91 -13.60
N PRO A 99 11.11 12.93 -13.02
CA PRO A 99 12.00 12.06 -13.79
C PRO A 99 11.20 11.08 -14.63
N PRO A 100 11.68 10.72 -15.83
CA PRO A 100 11.08 9.65 -16.61
C PRO A 100 11.27 8.30 -15.91
N PRO A 101 10.33 7.36 -16.04
CA PRO A 101 10.41 6.03 -15.43
C PRO A 101 11.70 5.27 -15.72
N SER A 102 12.30 5.43 -16.90
CA SER A 102 13.59 4.81 -17.25
C SER A 102 14.73 5.23 -16.32
N LEU A 103 14.79 6.51 -15.92
CA LEU A 103 15.78 7.01 -14.97
C LEU A 103 15.52 6.50 -13.54
N ILE A 104 14.25 6.29 -13.17
CA ILE A 104 13.90 5.72 -11.88
C ILE A 104 14.39 4.26 -11.81
N VAL A 105 14.15 3.47 -12.86
CA VAL A 105 14.64 2.07 -12.95
C VAL A 105 16.17 2.02 -12.90
N GLN A 106 16.84 2.89 -13.65
CA GLN A 106 18.29 3.00 -13.61
C GLN A 106 18.81 3.38 -12.22
N SER A 107 18.13 4.33 -11.55
CA SER A 107 18.47 4.74 -10.18
C SER A 107 18.28 3.61 -9.17
N ILE A 108 17.20 2.81 -9.29
CA ILE A 108 17.01 1.61 -8.45
C ILE A 108 18.15 0.62 -8.65
N ALA A 109 18.54 0.38 -9.90
CA ALA A 109 19.61 -0.57 -10.21
C ALA A 109 20.99 -0.10 -9.68
N SER A 110 21.29 1.20 -9.81
CA SER A 110 22.57 1.76 -9.38
C SER A 110 22.68 1.96 -7.85
N HIS A 111 21.56 2.19 -7.15
CA HIS A 111 21.51 2.43 -5.70
C HIS A 111 20.90 1.28 -4.90
N GLY A 112 20.86 0.07 -5.48
CA GLY A 112 20.25 -1.11 -4.86
C GLY A 112 20.70 -1.36 -3.40
N PRO A 113 22.01 -1.38 -3.06
CA PRO A 113 22.47 -1.58 -1.69
C PRO A 113 22.00 -0.49 -0.72
N THR A 114 21.95 0.76 -1.16
CA THR A 114 21.46 1.89 -0.35
C THR A 114 19.96 1.75 -0.07
N LEU A 115 19.16 1.51 -1.11
CA LEU A 115 17.72 1.31 -0.99
C LEU A 115 17.38 0.08 -0.15
N TRP A 116 18.21 -0.97 -0.19
CA TRP A 116 18.06 -2.14 0.68
C TRP A 116 18.30 -1.78 2.15
N GLY A 117 19.35 -1.01 2.46
CA GLY A 117 19.60 -0.49 3.81
C GLY A 117 18.44 0.36 4.33
N ASP A 118 17.92 1.26 3.49
CA ASP A 118 16.77 2.11 3.79
C ASP A 118 15.50 1.27 4.01
N PHE A 119 15.26 0.26 3.18
CA PHE A 119 14.16 -0.71 3.34
C PHE A 119 14.25 -1.46 4.68
N VAL A 120 15.41 -1.98 5.03
CA VAL A 120 15.60 -2.69 6.30
C VAL A 120 15.30 -1.77 7.48
N GLN A 121 15.78 -0.54 7.45
CA GLN A 121 15.60 0.42 8.54
C GLN A 121 14.13 0.83 8.69
N THR A 122 13.48 1.20 7.58
CA THR A 122 12.09 1.66 7.62
C THR A 122 11.12 0.48 7.78
N VAL A 123 11.24 -0.55 6.93
CA VAL A 123 10.19 -1.58 6.83
C VAL A 123 10.39 -2.67 7.88
N LEU A 124 11.56 -3.30 7.92
CA LEU A 124 11.77 -4.47 8.79
C LEU A 124 11.90 -4.09 10.26
N LYS A 125 12.49 -2.92 10.57
CA LYS A 125 12.66 -2.48 11.95
C LYS A 125 11.49 -1.61 12.42
N ALA A 126 11.25 -0.45 11.79
CA ALA A 126 10.27 0.49 12.30
C ALA A 126 8.82 0.07 12.00
N VAL A 127 8.49 -0.20 10.73
CA VAL A 127 7.11 -0.53 10.31
C VAL A 127 6.66 -1.85 10.90
N LEU A 128 7.42 -2.92 10.72
CA LEU A 128 7.02 -4.27 11.15
C LEU A 128 6.86 -4.33 12.67
N MET A 129 7.86 -3.83 13.42
CA MET A 129 7.78 -3.82 14.90
C MET A 129 6.66 -2.94 15.42
N GLY A 130 6.52 -1.73 14.87
CA GLY A 130 5.45 -0.81 15.27
C GLY A 130 4.06 -1.35 14.92
N TRP A 131 3.89 -1.96 13.74
CA TRP A 131 2.63 -2.57 13.30
C TRP A 131 2.23 -3.77 14.17
N VAL A 132 3.17 -4.67 14.48
CA VAL A 132 2.91 -5.85 15.34
C VAL A 132 2.56 -5.39 16.76
N LEU A 133 3.36 -4.49 17.33
CA LEU A 133 3.14 -4.02 18.70
C LEU A 133 1.85 -3.21 18.80
N GLY A 134 1.61 -2.27 17.91
CA GLY A 134 0.44 -1.41 17.94
C GLY A 134 -0.86 -2.19 17.70
N SER A 135 -0.89 -3.06 16.68
CA SER A 135 -2.04 -3.91 16.43
C SER A 135 -2.24 -4.96 17.55
N GLY A 136 -1.16 -5.54 18.05
CA GLY A 136 -1.22 -6.48 19.17
C GLY A 136 -1.75 -5.85 20.46
N LEU A 137 -1.27 -4.67 20.82
CA LEU A 137 -1.77 -3.90 21.97
C LEU A 137 -3.24 -3.48 21.77
N GLY A 138 -3.61 -3.01 20.56
CA GLY A 138 -4.98 -2.66 20.22
C GLY A 138 -5.93 -3.84 20.39
N PHE A 139 -5.54 -5.03 19.93
CA PHE A 139 -6.27 -6.27 20.12
C PHE A 139 -6.39 -6.64 21.61
N ALA A 140 -5.28 -6.66 22.34
CA ALA A 140 -5.27 -7.03 23.76
C ALA A 140 -6.14 -6.11 24.62
N VAL A 141 -6.05 -4.81 24.37
CA VAL A 141 -6.88 -3.80 25.07
C VAL A 141 -8.36 -3.94 24.67
N ALA A 142 -8.68 -4.25 23.42
CA ALA A 142 -10.07 -4.51 22.99
C ALA A 142 -10.68 -5.69 23.75
N VAL A 143 -9.94 -6.81 23.89
CA VAL A 143 -10.40 -7.97 24.67
C VAL A 143 -10.55 -7.62 26.15
N ALA A 144 -9.64 -6.84 26.73
CA ALA A 144 -9.73 -6.39 28.11
C ALA A 144 -10.95 -5.47 28.35
N ILE A 145 -11.21 -4.53 27.45
CA ILE A 145 -12.39 -3.64 27.47
C ILE A 145 -13.69 -4.45 27.37
N ASP A 146 -13.71 -5.45 26.49
CA ASP A 146 -14.88 -6.31 26.30
C ASP A 146 -15.24 -7.11 27.56
N ARG A 147 -14.21 -7.56 28.29
CA ARG A 147 -14.40 -8.32 29.53
C ARG A 147 -14.78 -7.47 30.74
N LEU A 148 -14.34 -6.20 30.77
CA LEU A 148 -14.45 -5.31 31.91
C LEU A 148 -15.25 -4.04 31.54
N PRO A 149 -16.57 -3.98 31.83
CA PRO A 149 -17.43 -2.84 31.46
C PRO A 149 -16.95 -1.48 31.98
N PHE A 150 -16.20 -1.47 33.08
CA PHE A 150 -15.56 -0.26 33.64
C PHE A 150 -14.54 0.33 32.63
N LEU A 151 -13.70 -0.53 32.04
CA LEU A 151 -12.72 -0.09 31.04
C LEU A 151 -13.40 0.46 29.78
N GLN A 152 -14.55 -0.09 29.41
CA GLN A 152 -15.30 0.41 28.26
C GLN A 152 -15.73 1.87 28.45
N ARG A 153 -16.20 2.23 29.63
CA ARG A 153 -16.65 3.60 29.94
C ARG A 153 -15.50 4.59 30.08
N GLY A 154 -14.34 4.16 30.59
CA GLY A 154 -13.20 5.02 30.82
C GLY A 154 -12.22 5.10 29.63
N LEU A 155 -11.85 3.95 29.07
CA LEU A 155 -10.76 3.88 28.07
C LEU A 155 -11.20 4.20 26.64
N LEU A 156 -12.45 3.89 26.28
CA LEU A 156 -12.94 4.11 24.92
C LEU A 156 -12.97 5.60 24.53
N PRO A 157 -13.44 6.54 25.39
CA PRO A 157 -13.34 7.96 25.09
C PRO A 157 -11.90 8.45 24.97
N ILE A 158 -10.99 7.97 25.82
CA ILE A 158 -9.57 8.35 25.75
C ILE A 158 -8.94 7.81 24.46
N ALA A 159 -9.22 6.55 24.11
CA ALA A 159 -8.75 5.95 22.88
C ALA A 159 -9.27 6.70 21.64
N SER A 160 -10.50 7.21 21.67
CA SER A 160 -11.03 8.01 20.55
C SER A 160 -10.31 9.37 20.42
N LEU A 161 -9.86 9.97 21.51
CA LEU A 161 -9.08 11.21 21.46
C LEU A 161 -7.72 11.01 20.75
N THR A 162 -7.10 9.83 20.88
CA THR A 162 -5.83 9.56 20.19
C THR A 162 -5.95 9.62 18.67
N SER A 163 -7.13 9.34 18.10
CA SER A 163 -7.36 9.44 16.66
C SER A 163 -7.43 10.89 16.15
N THR A 164 -7.64 11.87 17.02
CA THR A 164 -7.70 13.29 16.66
C THR A 164 -6.36 14.00 16.77
N ILE A 165 -5.38 13.37 17.41
CA ILE A 165 -4.04 13.95 17.55
C ILE A 165 -3.34 13.91 16.19
N PRO A 166 -2.82 15.03 15.67
CA PRO A 166 -2.02 15.03 14.46
C PRO A 166 -0.71 14.29 14.70
N LEU A 167 -0.70 12.99 14.40
CA LEU A 167 0.41 12.08 14.73
C LEU A 167 1.75 12.51 14.11
N VAL A 168 1.71 13.28 13.02
CA VAL A 168 2.90 13.92 12.45
C VAL A 168 3.58 14.85 13.47
N ALA A 169 2.80 15.54 14.30
CA ALA A 169 3.33 16.41 15.35
C ALA A 169 3.94 15.64 16.54
N VAL A 170 3.59 14.37 16.70
CA VAL A 170 4.16 13.50 17.75
C VAL A 170 5.56 12.97 17.35
N ALA A 171 5.88 12.94 16.08
CA ALA A 171 7.15 12.38 15.60
C ALA A 171 8.40 13.07 16.24
N PRO A 172 8.51 14.40 16.33
CA PRO A 172 9.63 15.05 17.02
C PRO A 172 9.74 14.65 18.50
N ILE A 173 8.59 14.50 19.19
CA ILE A 173 8.55 14.09 20.58
C ILE A 173 9.04 12.64 20.74
N ALA A 174 8.60 11.76 19.83
CA ALA A 174 9.07 10.38 19.81
C ALA A 174 10.58 10.28 19.59
N VAL A 175 11.14 11.14 18.73
CA VAL A 175 12.59 11.22 18.52
C VAL A 175 13.32 11.71 19.78
N MET A 176 12.76 12.68 20.51
CA MET A 176 13.31 13.14 21.77
C MET A 176 13.34 12.06 22.85
N TRP A 177 12.32 11.20 22.91
CA TRP A 177 12.18 10.15 23.94
C TRP A 177 12.97 8.89 23.61
N PHE A 178 12.94 8.46 22.35
CA PHE A 178 13.49 7.17 21.91
C PHE A 178 14.75 7.29 21.03
N GLY A 179 15.22 8.54 20.76
CA GLY A 179 16.40 8.78 19.93
C GLY A 179 16.11 8.73 18.43
N PHE A 180 17.19 8.87 17.65
CA PHE A 180 17.11 8.95 16.18
C PHE A 180 17.00 7.59 15.48
N GLU A 181 17.12 6.50 16.19
CA GLU A 181 17.04 5.14 15.63
C GLU A 181 15.60 4.73 15.29
N TRP A 182 15.42 3.50 14.86
CA TRP A 182 14.12 2.96 14.42
C TRP A 182 13.04 2.95 15.53
N GLN A 183 13.43 2.94 16.81
CA GLN A 183 12.51 2.86 17.95
C GLN A 183 11.54 4.03 18.00
N SER A 184 12.00 5.25 17.72
CA SER A 184 11.14 6.44 17.68
C SER A 184 10.08 6.35 16.59
N LYS A 185 10.44 5.82 15.42
CA LYS A 185 9.51 5.61 14.29
C LYS A 185 8.53 4.50 14.62
N ALA A 186 9.01 3.41 15.20
CA ALA A 186 8.14 2.33 15.67
C ALA A 186 7.14 2.81 16.72
N ALA A 187 7.52 3.70 17.64
CA ALA A 187 6.61 4.28 18.61
C ALA A 187 5.47 5.09 17.95
N VAL A 188 5.80 5.90 16.91
CA VAL A 188 4.78 6.60 16.12
C VAL A 188 3.85 5.60 15.41
N VAL A 189 4.41 4.56 14.83
CA VAL A 189 3.62 3.50 14.17
C VAL A 189 2.70 2.78 15.16
N VAL A 190 3.16 2.49 16.37
CA VAL A 190 2.33 1.89 17.44
C VAL A 190 1.11 2.76 17.71
N LEU A 191 1.29 4.06 17.87
CA LEU A 191 0.17 4.99 18.11
C LEU A 191 -0.82 5.02 16.95
N MET A 192 -0.33 4.99 15.70
CA MET A 192 -1.18 5.01 14.51
C MET A 192 -1.98 3.73 14.30
N THR A 193 -1.44 2.58 14.70
CA THR A 193 -2.04 1.28 14.43
C THR A 193 -2.86 0.72 15.60
N PHE A 194 -2.64 1.25 16.79
CA PHE A 194 -3.35 0.86 18.01
C PHE A 194 -4.86 1.07 17.92
N PHE A 195 -5.28 2.32 17.65
CA PHE A 195 -6.70 2.69 17.72
C PHE A 195 -7.57 2.00 16.66
N PRO A 196 -7.19 1.95 15.36
CA PRO A 196 -7.96 1.23 14.37
C PRO A 196 -8.14 -0.26 14.72
N MET A 197 -7.10 -0.91 15.24
CA MET A 197 -7.18 -2.31 15.68
C MET A 197 -8.13 -2.48 16.87
N LEU A 198 -8.04 -1.60 17.85
CA LEU A 198 -8.91 -1.63 19.04
C LEU A 198 -10.38 -1.53 18.63
N VAL A 199 -10.74 -0.51 17.85
CA VAL A 199 -12.14 -0.27 17.45
C VAL A 199 -12.67 -1.41 16.58
N SER A 200 -11.89 -1.86 15.60
CA SER A 200 -12.31 -2.95 14.71
C SER A 200 -12.46 -4.28 15.47
N THR A 201 -11.56 -4.56 16.42
CA THR A 201 -11.70 -5.75 17.26
C THR A 201 -12.97 -5.70 18.09
N LEU A 202 -13.25 -4.57 18.76
CA LEU A 202 -14.49 -4.40 19.53
C LEU A 202 -15.74 -4.55 18.66
N ALA A 203 -15.74 -3.96 17.48
CA ALA A 203 -16.84 -4.10 16.52
C ALA A 203 -17.03 -5.57 16.12
N GLY A 204 -15.92 -6.26 15.79
CA GLY A 204 -15.94 -7.66 15.42
C GLY A 204 -16.41 -8.59 16.53
N LEU A 205 -15.98 -8.36 17.79
CA LEU A 205 -16.44 -9.14 18.95
C LEU A 205 -17.97 -8.98 19.20
N LYS A 206 -18.56 -7.85 18.76
CA LYS A 206 -20.00 -7.61 18.85
C LYS A 206 -20.79 -8.15 17.66
N ALA A 207 -20.12 -8.50 16.57
CA ALA A 207 -20.73 -8.94 15.31
C ALA A 207 -21.33 -10.37 15.40
N SER A 208 -20.97 -11.17 16.41
CA SER A 208 -21.61 -12.46 16.65
C SER A 208 -23.11 -12.27 16.93
N GLY A 209 -23.96 -13.12 16.32
CA GLY A 209 -25.41 -13.02 16.44
C GLY A 209 -25.90 -13.17 17.88
N LYS A 210 -27.07 -12.58 18.13
CA LYS A 210 -27.69 -12.66 19.47
C LYS A 210 -28.07 -14.11 19.81
N LEU A 211 -28.60 -14.84 18.82
CA LEU A 211 -29.04 -16.21 18.98
C LEU A 211 -27.89 -17.15 19.33
N GLU A 212 -26.75 -17.03 18.66
CA GLU A 212 -25.56 -17.84 18.94
C GLU A 212 -25.01 -17.56 20.34
N ARG A 213 -25.06 -16.30 20.80
CA ARG A 213 -24.64 -15.96 22.17
C ARG A 213 -25.60 -16.53 23.22
N GLU A 214 -26.91 -16.47 22.98
CA GLU A 214 -27.93 -17.09 23.85
C GLU A 214 -27.75 -18.62 23.90
N LEU A 215 -27.43 -19.25 22.78
CA LEU A 215 -27.10 -20.67 22.72
C LEU A 215 -25.87 -21.00 23.58
N MET A 216 -24.80 -20.23 23.48
CA MET A 216 -23.62 -20.44 24.35
C MET A 216 -23.93 -20.26 25.82
N TYR A 217 -24.83 -19.30 26.14
CA TYR A 217 -25.30 -19.12 27.51
C TYR A 217 -26.13 -20.28 28.03
N SER A 218 -27.03 -20.85 27.20
CA SER A 218 -27.86 -22.03 27.58
C SER A 218 -27.02 -23.29 27.82
N TYR A 219 -25.83 -23.40 27.19
CA TYR A 219 -24.85 -24.45 27.47
C TYR A 219 -23.90 -24.10 28.63
N ALA A 220 -24.20 -23.06 29.40
CA ALA A 220 -23.36 -22.60 30.51
C ALA A 220 -21.88 -22.38 30.12
N ALA A 221 -21.63 -21.97 28.85
CA ALA A 221 -20.28 -21.73 28.36
C ALA A 221 -19.64 -20.53 29.09
N SER A 222 -18.41 -20.72 29.57
CA SER A 222 -17.65 -19.64 30.18
C SER A 222 -17.34 -18.51 29.18
N TYR A 223 -17.03 -17.33 29.70
CA TYR A 223 -16.61 -16.17 28.87
C TYR A 223 -15.49 -16.55 27.89
N THR A 224 -14.44 -17.21 28.38
CA THR A 224 -13.30 -17.63 27.56
C THR A 224 -13.71 -18.58 26.46
N ARG A 225 -14.60 -19.54 26.73
CA ARG A 225 -15.10 -20.49 25.72
C ARG A 225 -15.94 -19.77 24.68
N THR A 226 -16.84 -18.89 25.09
CA THR A 226 -17.63 -18.06 24.18
C THR A 226 -16.75 -17.12 23.33
N LEU A 227 -15.72 -16.52 23.94
CA LEU A 227 -14.77 -15.68 23.22
C LEU A 227 -14.03 -16.46 22.14
N LEU A 228 -13.41 -17.59 22.49
CA LEU A 228 -12.55 -18.34 21.58
C LEU A 228 -13.34 -19.13 20.52
N ALA A 229 -14.50 -19.72 20.89
CA ALA A 229 -15.24 -20.57 19.99
C ALA A 229 -16.24 -19.82 19.08
N LEU A 230 -16.72 -18.65 19.49
CA LEU A 230 -17.75 -17.92 18.76
C LEU A 230 -17.28 -16.51 18.37
N ARG A 231 -16.94 -15.68 19.35
CA ARG A 231 -16.80 -14.23 19.13
C ARG A 231 -15.50 -13.87 18.41
N LEU A 232 -14.39 -14.53 18.73
CA LEU A 232 -13.11 -14.29 18.09
C LEU A 232 -13.11 -14.74 16.60
N PRO A 233 -13.63 -15.94 16.25
CA PRO A 233 -13.84 -16.31 14.87
C PRO A 233 -14.73 -15.32 14.08
N ALA A 234 -15.81 -14.83 14.69
CA ALA A 234 -16.68 -13.82 14.08
C ALA A 234 -15.98 -12.46 13.92
N ALA A 235 -15.00 -12.15 14.77
CA ALA A 235 -14.24 -10.90 14.71
C ALA A 235 -13.09 -10.93 13.68
N LEU A 236 -12.65 -12.10 13.21
CA LEU A 236 -11.50 -12.20 12.30
C LEU A 236 -11.59 -11.31 11.05
N PRO A 237 -12.70 -11.23 10.30
CA PRO A 237 -12.77 -10.37 9.13
C PRO A 237 -12.59 -8.89 9.49
N PHE A 238 -13.12 -8.43 10.61
CA PHE A 238 -12.95 -7.06 11.13
C PHE A 238 -11.49 -6.78 11.48
N MET A 239 -10.85 -7.74 12.15
CA MET A 239 -9.44 -7.64 12.52
C MET A 239 -8.53 -7.61 11.28
N PHE A 240 -8.77 -8.46 10.29
CA PHE A 240 -8.03 -8.42 9.03
C PHE A 240 -8.26 -7.11 8.26
N GLY A 241 -9.47 -6.57 8.29
CA GLY A 241 -9.77 -5.23 7.78
C GLY A 241 -8.88 -4.17 8.42
N ALA A 242 -8.79 -4.16 9.77
CA ALA A 242 -7.91 -3.26 10.50
C ALA A 242 -6.42 -3.50 10.20
N LEU A 243 -5.96 -4.76 10.14
CA LEU A 243 -4.57 -5.08 9.83
C LEU A 243 -4.13 -4.55 8.46
N LYS A 244 -5.02 -4.63 7.45
CA LYS A 244 -4.77 -4.07 6.11
C LYS A 244 -4.65 -2.54 6.14
N VAL A 245 -5.55 -1.86 6.83
CA VAL A 245 -5.48 -0.40 7.02
C VAL A 245 -4.22 -0.03 7.80
N ASN A 246 -3.93 -0.74 8.87
CA ASN A 246 -2.76 -0.52 9.71
C ASN A 246 -1.44 -0.73 8.96
N ALA A 247 -1.37 -1.66 8.00
CA ALA A 247 -0.16 -1.84 7.18
C ALA A 247 0.18 -0.59 6.36
N THR A 248 -0.84 0.07 5.80
CA THR A 248 -0.67 1.33 5.07
C THR A 248 -0.31 2.48 6.01
N LEU A 249 -1.04 2.61 7.14
CA LEU A 249 -0.78 3.64 8.14
C LEU A 249 0.61 3.52 8.75
N ALA A 250 1.08 2.29 9.00
CA ALA A 250 2.40 2.01 9.53
C ALA A 250 3.52 2.49 8.61
N LEU A 251 3.37 2.23 7.31
CA LEU A 251 4.35 2.67 6.30
C LEU A 251 4.38 4.21 6.19
N ILE A 252 3.21 4.84 6.10
CA ILE A 252 3.11 6.31 6.06
C ILE A 252 3.70 6.91 7.34
N GLY A 253 3.32 6.38 8.51
CA GLY A 253 3.78 6.88 9.80
C GLY A 253 5.30 6.80 9.98
N ALA A 254 5.90 5.67 9.59
CA ALA A 254 7.36 5.52 9.66
C ALA A 254 8.08 6.49 8.71
N ILE A 255 7.66 6.58 7.44
CA ILE A 255 8.26 7.49 6.45
C ILE A 255 8.17 8.94 6.91
N VAL A 256 7.00 9.38 7.40
CA VAL A 256 6.81 10.75 7.90
C VAL A 256 7.63 11.00 9.16
N ALA A 257 7.71 10.04 10.09
CA ALA A 257 8.52 10.18 11.29
C ALA A 257 10.03 10.30 10.96
N GLU A 258 10.50 9.65 9.90
CA GLU A 258 11.88 9.76 9.44
C GLU A 258 12.25 11.16 8.93
N PHE A 259 11.28 11.97 8.47
CA PHE A 259 11.53 13.36 8.06
C PHE A 259 11.98 14.25 9.23
N PHE A 260 11.56 13.92 10.46
CA PHE A 260 11.90 14.70 11.66
C PHE A 260 13.18 14.24 12.35
N GLY A 261 13.74 13.12 11.96
CA GLY A 261 15.00 12.65 12.49
C GLY A 261 15.24 11.19 12.17
N SER A 262 16.28 10.94 11.42
CA SER A 262 16.79 9.61 11.12
C SER A 262 18.32 9.70 11.15
N PRO A 263 19.04 8.62 11.51
CA PRO A 263 20.49 8.71 11.62
C PRO A 263 21.12 8.97 10.25
N THR A 264 21.04 8.04 9.32
CA THR A 264 21.64 8.16 7.98
C THR A 264 20.95 7.26 6.96
N SER A 265 19.93 6.52 7.37
CA SER A 265 19.24 5.52 6.54
C SER A 265 17.76 5.48 6.84
N GLY A 266 16.98 5.11 5.83
CA GLY A 266 15.53 5.01 5.86
C GLY A 266 14.92 5.58 4.60
N LEU A 267 13.77 5.01 4.16
CA LEU A 267 13.09 5.44 2.94
C LEU A 267 12.63 6.90 3.04
N GLY A 268 12.09 7.31 4.20
CA GLY A 268 11.69 8.69 4.43
C GLY A 268 12.89 9.64 4.51
N PHE A 269 13.96 9.24 5.21
CA PHE A 269 15.22 9.97 5.23
C PHE A 269 15.76 10.17 3.81
N ARG A 270 15.76 9.10 2.99
CA ARG A 270 16.21 9.17 1.59
C ARG A 270 15.37 10.15 0.79
N ILE A 271 14.04 10.07 0.88
CA ILE A 271 13.13 10.99 0.20
C ILE A 271 13.43 12.45 0.59
N SER A 272 13.52 12.76 1.88
CA SER A 272 13.74 14.12 2.37
C SER A 272 15.12 14.67 1.95
N THR A 273 16.17 13.87 2.14
CA THR A 273 17.55 14.29 1.86
C THR A 273 17.80 14.47 0.37
N GLU A 274 17.37 13.52 -0.45
CA GLU A 274 17.58 13.57 -1.90
C GLU A 274 16.66 14.60 -2.58
N ALA A 275 15.49 14.88 -2.03
CA ALA A 275 14.66 15.99 -2.48
C ALA A 275 15.35 17.33 -2.25
N SER A 276 16.00 17.53 -1.10
CA SER A 276 16.78 18.74 -0.81
C SER A 276 18.01 18.89 -1.74
N ARG A 277 18.53 17.79 -2.26
CA ARG A 277 19.62 17.75 -3.24
C ARG A 277 19.15 17.82 -4.70
N MET A 278 17.85 17.94 -4.93
CA MET A 278 17.23 17.92 -6.26
C MET A 278 17.48 16.59 -7.04
N ASN A 279 17.80 15.50 -6.35
CA ASN A 279 18.03 14.18 -6.95
C ASN A 279 16.71 13.37 -7.03
N MET A 280 15.78 13.85 -7.84
CA MET A 280 14.45 13.26 -7.97
C MET A 280 14.44 11.81 -8.44
N PRO A 281 15.33 11.31 -9.31
CA PRO A 281 15.35 9.88 -9.64
C PRO A 281 15.50 8.98 -8.41
N LEU A 282 16.31 9.33 -7.43
CA LEU A 282 16.49 8.55 -6.22
C LEU A 282 15.33 8.73 -5.23
N VAL A 283 14.72 9.93 -5.17
CA VAL A 283 13.46 10.17 -4.42
C VAL A 283 12.36 9.24 -4.91
N TRP A 284 12.11 9.22 -6.22
CA TRP A 284 11.10 8.35 -6.82
C TRP A 284 11.44 6.87 -6.67
N SER A 285 12.73 6.51 -6.68
CA SER A 285 13.16 5.14 -6.39
C SER A 285 12.75 4.69 -4.98
N ALA A 286 12.96 5.53 -3.98
CA ALA A 286 12.53 5.25 -2.61
C ALA A 286 10.99 5.17 -2.49
N ILE A 287 10.25 6.05 -3.20
CA ILE A 287 8.79 6.01 -3.27
C ILE A 287 8.30 4.71 -3.91
N VAL A 288 8.92 4.26 -5.00
CA VAL A 288 8.57 2.99 -5.66
C VAL A 288 8.81 1.81 -4.73
N VAL A 289 9.95 1.76 -4.03
CA VAL A 289 10.23 0.71 -3.04
C VAL A 289 9.16 0.70 -1.93
N ALA A 290 8.78 1.87 -1.41
CA ALA A 290 7.73 1.98 -0.41
C ALA A 290 6.36 1.50 -0.96
N ALA A 291 5.98 1.93 -2.18
CA ALA A 291 4.71 1.56 -2.80
C ALA A 291 4.62 0.05 -3.09
N VAL A 292 5.69 -0.56 -3.61
CA VAL A 292 5.77 -2.01 -3.84
C VAL A 292 5.66 -2.75 -2.51
N THR A 293 6.37 -2.30 -1.48
CA THR A 293 6.33 -2.91 -0.15
C THR A 293 4.92 -2.87 0.45
N GLY A 294 4.26 -1.71 0.42
CA GLY A 294 2.89 -1.55 0.91
C GLY A 294 1.90 -2.43 0.17
N SER A 295 2.04 -2.50 -1.17
CA SER A 295 1.18 -3.35 -2.02
C SER A 295 1.37 -4.84 -1.73
N LEU A 296 2.62 -5.30 -1.56
CA LEU A 296 2.93 -6.69 -1.21
C LEU A 296 2.43 -7.04 0.19
N ALA A 297 2.62 -6.16 1.17
CA ALA A 297 2.10 -6.36 2.52
C ALA A 297 0.57 -6.47 2.53
N TYR A 298 -0.12 -5.58 1.80
CA TYR A 298 -1.57 -5.65 1.64
C TYR A 298 -2.02 -6.95 0.98
N ALA A 299 -1.39 -7.35 -0.13
CA ALA A 299 -1.71 -8.59 -0.84
C ALA A 299 -1.49 -9.82 0.04
N LEU A 300 -0.41 -9.84 0.84
CA LEU A 300 -0.14 -10.91 1.80
C LEU A 300 -1.25 -10.99 2.86
N LEU A 301 -1.67 -9.85 3.41
CA LEU A 301 -2.75 -9.82 4.40
C LEU A 301 -4.10 -10.29 3.81
N VAL A 302 -4.40 -9.95 2.57
CA VAL A 302 -5.58 -10.47 1.86
C VAL A 302 -5.52 -12.00 1.71
N GLN A 303 -4.34 -12.54 1.39
CA GLN A 303 -4.17 -14.00 1.29
C GLN A 303 -4.31 -14.70 2.65
N LEU A 304 -3.75 -14.09 3.71
CA LEU A 304 -3.88 -14.61 5.07
C LEU A 304 -5.34 -14.57 5.54
N GLU A 305 -6.06 -13.48 5.28
CA GLU A 305 -7.50 -13.37 5.58
C GLU A 305 -8.30 -14.47 4.90
N ARG A 306 -8.08 -14.71 3.60
CA ARG A 306 -8.76 -15.77 2.84
C ARG A 306 -8.54 -17.15 3.44
N ARG A 307 -7.37 -17.40 4.02
CA ARG A 307 -7.07 -18.68 4.69
C ARG A 307 -7.64 -18.73 6.10
N ALA A 308 -7.59 -17.63 6.84
CA ALA A 308 -7.98 -17.58 8.25
C ALA A 308 -9.51 -17.42 8.45
N ALA A 309 -10.22 -16.82 7.48
CA ALA A 309 -11.65 -16.53 7.56
C ALA A 309 -12.44 -17.12 6.37
N PHE A 310 -12.01 -18.28 5.85
CA PHE A 310 -12.58 -18.93 4.65
C PHE A 310 -14.09 -19.25 4.76
N TRP A 311 -14.60 -19.38 5.98
CA TRP A 311 -16.02 -19.65 6.25
C TRP A 311 -16.92 -18.41 6.14
N HIS A 312 -16.33 -17.20 6.23
CA HIS A 312 -17.11 -15.97 6.29
C HIS A 312 -17.62 -15.55 4.89
N PRO A 313 -18.91 -15.16 4.73
CA PRO A 313 -19.50 -14.79 3.43
C PRO A 313 -18.71 -13.69 2.70
N SER A 314 -18.26 -12.65 3.41
CA SER A 314 -17.50 -11.54 2.82
C SER A 314 -16.18 -11.94 2.15
N VAL A 315 -15.65 -13.14 2.46
CA VAL A 315 -14.40 -13.66 1.89
C VAL A 315 -14.67 -14.57 0.68
N ARG A 316 -15.89 -15.13 0.57
CA ARG A 316 -16.28 -16.03 -0.54
C ARG A 316 -16.67 -15.29 -1.82
N GLU A 317 -17.19 -14.09 -1.69
CA GLU A 317 -17.70 -13.29 -2.82
C GLU A 317 -16.60 -12.41 -3.49
N GLY A 318 -15.40 -12.36 -2.98
CA GLY A 318 -14.21 -11.67 -3.52
C GLY A 318 -13.17 -12.68 -4.01
#